data_d68dd81da6811d90b8d047371b47bb93
#
_entry.id   d68dd81da6811d90b8d047371b47bb93
#
_cell.length_a   1.000
_cell.length_b   1.000
_cell.length_c   1.000
_cell.angle_alpha   90.00
_cell.angle_beta   90.00
_cell.angle_gamma   90.00
#
_symmetry.space_group_name_H-M   'P 1'
#
loop_
_entity.id
_entity.type
_entity.pdbx_description
1 polymer ?
#
loop_
_entity_poly.entity_id
_entity_poly.type
_entity_poly.pdbx_seq_one_letter_code
_entity_poly.pdbx_strand_id
1 'polypeptide(L)'
;MSSLDKQEEASYFISDLIDSIKKRVVFLMAHWGILLVMGTFGALLGVGYAFIKNDTYTAATTFVVEDNKSSGGGIASALAGQFGLDLGGLSGGSGVLQGDNVLELLKSKSLLKKALLTSYDSAGTVTLADAYAKAYGFTSKWASSDKVGRVVNFSSKKGVFTRLEDSLLHVILKRITEKELSISKPDKKLSLFSLQITTRDEQLSQLLCQRLLAVTSSFYIDTKTKRVRGNVERLQQRVDSIKAVLNNKTYTAITAGRELLDANPAFTQGGEMQVEVTGRDKMVQAAIFGELTKNLEASKTALLQETPTIQVVDTPEMPLKKNEVSWMLALLAGAFIAKFITALYLFVTGGKQ
;
A
#
# COMPACT_ATOMS: atom_id res chain seq x y z
N MET A 1 -47.01 43.88 30.05
CA MET A 1 -47.10 43.27 28.73
C MET A 1 -47.32 41.77 28.96
N SER A 2 -48.58 41.34 28.75
CA SER A 2 -49.01 40.01 29.15
C SER A 2 -48.54 38.98 28.13
N SER A 3 -48.45 37.72 28.54
CA SER A 3 -48.09 36.59 27.63
C SER A 3 -49.03 36.40 26.43
N LEU A 4 -50.21 37.00 26.51
CA LEU A 4 -51.24 37.02 25.46
C LEU A 4 -50.86 37.95 24.31
N ASP A 5 -50.29 39.13 24.56
CA ASP A 5 -49.84 40.07 23.51
C ASP A 5 -48.70 39.49 22.66
N LYS A 6 -47.80 38.74 23.26
CA LYS A 6 -46.72 38.05 22.52
C LYS A 6 -47.20 36.87 21.64
N GLN A 7 -48.29 36.21 22.07
CA GLN A 7 -48.90 35.15 21.25
C GLN A 7 -49.70 35.71 20.06
N GLU A 8 -50.37 36.83 20.21
CA GLU A 8 -51.07 37.51 19.11
C GLU A 8 -50.06 38.11 18.11
N GLU A 9 -49.00 38.80 18.52
CA GLU A 9 -47.93 39.27 17.62
C GLU A 9 -47.27 38.12 16.86
N ALA A 10 -46.99 36.99 17.51
CA ALA A 10 -46.42 35.82 16.84
C ALA A 10 -47.41 35.20 15.81
N SER A 11 -48.71 35.19 16.08
CA SER A 11 -49.72 34.66 15.18
C SER A 11 -49.91 35.57 13.94
N TYR A 12 -49.89 36.88 14.09
CA TYR A 12 -49.92 37.84 12.99
C TYR A 12 -48.64 37.73 12.14
N PHE A 13 -47.47 37.61 12.72
CA PHE A 13 -46.21 37.44 12.01
C PHE A 13 -46.19 36.16 11.19
N ILE A 14 -46.72 35.06 11.74
CA ILE A 14 -46.80 33.77 11.04
C ILE A 14 -47.79 33.84 9.88
N SER A 15 -48.97 34.50 10.06
CA SER A 15 -49.96 34.66 8.98
C SER A 15 -49.44 35.51 7.83
N ASP A 16 -48.76 36.63 8.12
CA ASP A 16 -48.12 37.48 7.10
C ASP A 16 -47.00 36.75 6.35
N LEU A 17 -46.27 35.90 7.05
CA LEU A 17 -45.22 35.09 6.45
C LEU A 17 -45.80 34.02 5.52
N ILE A 18 -46.89 33.39 5.91
CA ILE A 18 -47.62 32.41 5.10
C ILE A 18 -48.23 33.06 3.86
N ASP A 19 -48.83 34.24 3.98
CA ASP A 19 -49.41 34.95 2.84
C ASP A 19 -48.35 35.51 1.88
N SER A 20 -47.21 35.93 2.38
CA SER A 20 -46.05 36.30 1.57
C SER A 20 -45.50 35.08 0.79
N ILE A 21 -45.43 33.94 1.42
CA ILE A 21 -45.00 32.67 0.76
C ILE A 21 -46.02 32.26 -0.31
N LYS A 22 -47.32 32.31 0.01
CA LYS A 22 -48.40 31.99 -0.97
C LYS A 22 -48.33 32.90 -2.22
N LYS A 23 -48.20 34.20 -2.03
CA LYS A 23 -48.04 35.15 -3.14
C LYS A 23 -46.83 34.81 -4.04
N ARG A 24 -45.71 34.50 -3.44
CA ARG A 24 -44.47 34.11 -4.15
C ARG A 24 -44.61 32.78 -4.90
N VAL A 25 -45.31 31.80 -4.31
CA VAL A 25 -45.59 30.50 -4.93
C VAL A 25 -46.53 30.68 -6.14
N VAL A 26 -47.59 31.51 -6.02
CA VAL A 26 -48.48 31.84 -7.14
C VAL A 26 -47.72 32.56 -8.25
N PHE A 27 -46.84 33.50 -7.93
CA PHE A 27 -45.95 34.15 -8.89
C PHE A 27 -45.05 33.16 -9.61
N LEU A 28 -44.49 32.20 -8.89
CA LEU A 28 -43.68 31.11 -9.46
C LEU A 28 -44.50 30.24 -10.42
N MET A 29 -45.75 29.91 -10.07
CA MET A 29 -46.67 29.14 -10.91
C MET A 29 -47.10 29.92 -12.16
N ALA A 30 -47.24 31.23 -12.07
CA ALA A 30 -47.54 32.10 -13.23
C ALA A 30 -46.37 32.12 -14.24
N HIS A 31 -45.14 31.91 -13.80
CA HIS A 31 -43.94 31.89 -14.63
C HIS A 31 -43.44 30.48 -14.97
N TRP A 32 -44.32 29.45 -14.95
CA TRP A 32 -43.97 28.07 -15.23
C TRP A 32 -43.27 27.87 -16.57
N GLY A 33 -43.60 28.70 -17.59
CA GLY A 33 -42.94 28.65 -18.90
C GLY A 33 -41.45 28.97 -18.84
N ILE A 34 -41.05 29.95 -18.01
CA ILE A 34 -39.61 30.25 -17.78
C ILE A 34 -38.90 29.08 -17.11
N LEU A 35 -39.55 28.46 -16.11
CA LEU A 35 -39.03 27.28 -15.45
C LEU A 35 -38.87 26.09 -16.41
N LEU A 36 -39.77 25.95 -17.37
CA LEU A 36 -39.72 24.91 -18.39
C LEU A 36 -38.56 25.14 -19.36
N VAL A 37 -38.44 26.37 -19.91
CA VAL A 37 -37.33 26.72 -20.83
C VAL A 37 -35.98 26.59 -20.15
N MET A 38 -35.84 27.09 -18.94
CA MET A 38 -34.56 26.94 -18.17
C MET A 38 -34.29 25.50 -17.78
N GLY A 39 -35.33 24.71 -17.48
CA GLY A 39 -35.21 23.27 -17.22
C GLY A 39 -34.73 22.50 -18.45
N THR A 40 -35.25 22.79 -19.65
CA THR A 40 -34.77 22.14 -20.89
C THR A 40 -33.34 22.56 -21.23
N PHE A 41 -33.00 23.83 -21.04
CA PHE A 41 -31.62 24.31 -21.22
C PHE A 41 -30.65 23.59 -20.23
N GLY A 42 -31.04 23.47 -18.96
CA GLY A 42 -30.25 22.73 -17.96
C GLY A 42 -30.13 21.24 -18.29
N ALA A 43 -31.18 20.63 -18.86
CA ALA A 43 -31.16 19.26 -19.33
C ALA A 43 -30.14 19.05 -20.47
N LEU A 44 -30.11 19.97 -21.44
CA LEU A 44 -29.14 19.93 -22.55
C LEU A 44 -27.68 20.07 -22.04
N LEU A 45 -27.47 20.99 -21.10
CA LEU A 45 -26.14 21.14 -20.47
C LEU A 45 -25.74 19.88 -19.68
N GLY A 46 -26.68 19.25 -18.98
CA GLY A 46 -26.45 17.99 -18.25
C GLY A 46 -26.06 16.85 -19.19
N VAL A 47 -26.75 16.70 -20.31
CA VAL A 47 -26.39 15.70 -21.34
C VAL A 47 -25.05 16.04 -21.97
N GLY A 48 -24.76 17.28 -22.31
CA GLY A 48 -23.45 17.71 -22.82
C GLY A 48 -22.32 17.36 -21.85
N TYR A 49 -22.52 17.55 -20.55
CA TYR A 49 -21.57 17.15 -19.53
C TYR A 49 -21.33 15.63 -19.50
N ALA A 50 -22.38 14.80 -19.64
CA ALA A 50 -22.26 13.36 -19.65
C ALA A 50 -21.41 12.85 -20.83
N PHE A 51 -21.51 13.46 -21.99
CA PHE A 51 -20.70 13.11 -23.18
C PHE A 51 -19.26 13.60 -23.09
N ILE A 52 -18.98 14.71 -22.38
CA ILE A 52 -17.62 15.25 -22.23
C ILE A 52 -16.85 14.51 -21.16
N LYS A 53 -17.52 13.94 -20.14
CA LYS A 53 -16.87 13.21 -19.06
C LYS A 53 -16.35 11.87 -19.57
N ASN A 54 -15.03 11.69 -19.46
CA ASN A 54 -14.41 10.41 -19.84
C ASN A 54 -14.84 9.30 -18.90
N ASP A 55 -15.05 8.11 -19.44
CA ASP A 55 -15.27 6.89 -18.70
C ASP A 55 -14.03 6.51 -17.86
N THR A 56 -14.27 5.86 -16.75
CA THR A 56 -13.21 5.34 -15.89
C THR A 56 -13.50 3.91 -15.49
N TYR A 57 -12.44 3.13 -15.26
CA TYR A 57 -12.50 1.71 -14.93
C TYR A 57 -11.93 1.51 -13.54
N THR A 58 -12.65 0.77 -12.70
CA THR A 58 -12.23 0.48 -11.33
C THR A 58 -11.76 -0.96 -11.21
N ALA A 59 -10.47 -1.14 -10.95
CA ALA A 59 -9.91 -2.40 -10.53
C ALA A 59 -9.97 -2.51 -9.00
N ALA A 60 -10.51 -3.61 -8.48
CA ALA A 60 -10.58 -3.88 -7.05
C ALA A 60 -9.87 -5.19 -6.74
N THR A 61 -9.07 -5.18 -5.69
CA THR A 61 -8.41 -6.38 -5.13
C THR A 61 -8.71 -6.46 -3.65
N THR A 62 -9.11 -7.64 -3.20
CA THR A 62 -9.32 -7.92 -1.79
C THR A 62 -8.23 -8.87 -1.30
N PHE A 63 -7.62 -8.57 -0.17
CA PHE A 63 -6.54 -9.38 0.39
C PHE A 63 -6.60 -9.43 1.91
N VAL A 64 -6.01 -10.48 2.48
CA VAL A 64 -5.85 -10.69 3.92
C VAL A 64 -4.38 -10.62 4.28
N VAL A 65 -4.07 -9.98 5.39
CA VAL A 65 -2.74 -9.99 5.99
C VAL A 65 -2.78 -10.86 7.23
N GLU A 66 -2.18 -12.03 7.15
CA GLU A 66 -1.92 -12.88 8.31
C GLU A 66 -0.59 -12.47 8.93
N ASP A 67 -0.67 -11.73 10.02
CA ASP A 67 0.45 -11.58 10.93
C ASP A 67 0.41 -12.78 11.88
N ASN A 68 1.37 -13.67 11.74
CA ASN A 68 1.66 -14.66 12.78
C ASN A 68 2.08 -13.89 14.04
N LYS A 69 1.08 -13.34 14.76
CA LYS A 69 1.27 -12.96 16.14
C LYS A 69 1.64 -14.28 16.82
N SER A 70 2.92 -14.49 17.06
CA SER A 70 3.33 -15.60 17.88
C SER A 70 2.63 -15.47 19.23
N SER A 71 1.47 -16.13 19.37
CA SER A 71 0.98 -16.53 20.69
C SER A 71 1.98 -17.49 21.37
N GLY A 72 3.11 -17.72 20.73
CA GLY A 72 4.25 -18.51 21.15
C GLY A 72 5.21 -17.78 22.08
N GLY A 73 4.68 -16.89 22.96
CA GLY A 73 5.46 -16.41 24.10
C GLY A 73 5.95 -17.54 25.04
N GLY A 74 5.44 -18.77 24.87
CA GLY A 74 5.82 -19.91 25.70
C GLY A 74 7.14 -20.59 25.30
N ILE A 75 7.31 -20.96 24.05
CA ILE A 75 8.46 -21.80 23.64
C ILE A 75 9.65 -20.95 23.19
N ALA A 76 9.40 -19.90 22.40
CA ALA A 76 10.49 -19.04 21.94
C ALA A 76 11.07 -18.19 23.09
N SER A 77 10.27 -17.73 24.05
CA SER A 77 10.76 -17.04 25.24
C SER A 77 11.42 -17.98 26.26
N ALA A 78 10.94 -19.21 26.39
CA ALA A 78 11.59 -20.22 27.24
C ALA A 78 12.96 -20.64 26.67
N LEU A 79 13.09 -20.84 25.36
CA LEU A 79 14.35 -21.08 24.69
C LEU A 79 15.28 -19.85 24.77
N ALA A 80 14.77 -18.67 24.57
CA ALA A 80 15.56 -17.43 24.67
C ALA A 80 16.07 -17.16 26.09
N GLY A 81 15.25 -17.41 27.11
CA GLY A 81 15.65 -17.31 28.51
C GLY A 81 16.75 -18.31 28.88
N GLN A 82 16.74 -19.51 28.29
CA GLN A 82 17.77 -20.54 28.52
C GLN A 82 19.11 -20.21 27.86
N PHE A 83 19.13 -19.35 26.82
CA PHE A 83 20.31 -18.90 26.09
C PHE A 83 20.80 -17.49 26.46
N GLY A 84 20.23 -16.87 27.51
CA GLY A 84 20.62 -15.52 27.92
C GLY A 84 20.31 -14.44 26.87
N LEU A 85 19.50 -14.77 25.86
CA LEU A 85 19.01 -13.81 24.89
C LEU A 85 17.74 -13.16 25.47
N ASP A 86 17.88 -11.97 26.00
CA ASP A 86 16.74 -11.15 26.43
C ASP A 86 15.88 -10.78 25.21
N LEU A 87 14.98 -11.70 24.83
CA LEU A 87 13.94 -11.41 23.82
C LEU A 87 12.80 -10.54 24.39
N GLY A 88 12.81 -10.26 25.70
CA GLY A 88 11.84 -9.37 26.33
C GLY A 88 11.94 -7.94 25.78
N GLY A 89 13.15 -7.45 25.50
CA GLY A 89 13.37 -6.21 24.75
C GLY A 89 13.06 -6.29 23.25
N LEU A 90 12.92 -7.49 22.71
CA LEU A 90 12.65 -7.75 21.30
C LEU A 90 11.15 -7.92 21.00
N SER A 91 10.35 -8.35 21.98
CA SER A 91 8.88 -8.44 21.86
C SER A 91 8.18 -7.07 22.08
N GLY A 92 8.88 -6.09 22.63
CA GLY A 92 8.42 -4.71 22.83
C GLY A 92 8.35 -3.84 21.57
N GLY A 93 8.70 -4.39 20.41
CA GLY A 93 8.42 -3.76 19.15
C GLY A 93 6.93 -3.89 18.78
N SER A 94 6.04 -3.13 19.42
CA SER A 94 4.83 -2.59 18.77
C SER A 94 5.32 -1.72 17.59
N GLY A 95 6.12 -2.36 16.75
CA GLY A 95 6.78 -1.73 15.62
C GLY A 95 5.72 -1.29 14.62
N VAL A 96 6.05 -0.26 13.92
CA VAL A 96 5.41 0.41 12.78
C VAL A 96 4.70 -0.53 11.76
N LEU A 97 4.80 -1.85 11.92
CA LEU A 97 4.34 -2.88 10.99
C LEU A 97 3.34 -3.88 11.65
N GLN A 98 2.26 -3.37 12.24
CA GLN A 98 1.07 -4.20 12.46
C GLN A 98 0.29 -4.33 11.16
N GLY A 99 -0.54 -5.38 11.00
CA GLY A 99 -1.29 -5.65 9.76
C GLY A 99 -2.05 -4.45 9.19
N ASP A 100 -2.59 -3.57 10.04
CA ASP A 100 -3.28 -2.34 9.63
C ASP A 100 -2.33 -1.30 8.98
N ASN A 101 -1.03 -1.36 9.24
CA ASN A 101 -0.05 -0.45 8.64
C ASN A 101 0.21 -0.73 7.15
N VAL A 102 -0.20 -1.89 6.64
CA VAL A 102 -0.18 -2.17 5.19
C VAL A 102 -1.03 -1.16 4.42
N LEU A 103 -2.12 -0.64 5.02
CA LEU A 103 -2.95 0.40 4.40
C LEU A 103 -2.15 1.69 4.16
N GLU A 104 -1.33 2.09 5.13
CA GLU A 104 -0.50 3.29 4.99
C GLU A 104 0.68 3.06 4.04
N LEU A 105 1.21 1.84 3.99
CA LEU A 105 2.24 1.48 3.01
C LEU A 105 1.72 1.56 1.58
N LEU A 106 0.49 1.11 1.32
CA LEU A 106 -0.16 1.21 0.01
C LEU A 106 -0.34 2.66 -0.45
N LYS A 107 -0.47 3.62 0.46
CA LYS A 107 -0.52 5.06 0.16
C LYS A 107 0.86 5.69 -0.02
N SER A 108 1.93 4.94 0.26
CA SER A 108 3.30 5.44 0.17
C SER A 108 3.65 5.84 -1.25
N LYS A 109 4.04 7.10 -1.44
CA LYS A 109 4.48 7.63 -2.73
C LYS A 109 5.70 6.88 -3.29
N SER A 110 6.57 6.37 -2.41
CA SER A 110 7.76 5.60 -2.82
C SER A 110 7.38 4.25 -3.41
N LEU A 111 6.42 3.53 -2.79
CA LEU A 111 5.95 2.23 -3.27
C LEU A 111 5.09 2.40 -4.53
N LEU A 112 4.23 3.41 -4.58
CA LEU A 112 3.46 3.75 -5.77
C LEU A 112 4.39 4.15 -6.94
N LYS A 113 5.48 4.90 -6.68
CA LYS A 113 6.51 5.21 -7.69
C LYS A 113 7.15 3.93 -8.23
N LYS A 114 7.52 2.99 -7.36
CA LYS A 114 8.06 1.70 -7.78
C LYS A 114 7.07 0.91 -8.64
N ALA A 115 5.80 0.87 -8.26
CA ALA A 115 4.76 0.21 -9.04
C ALA A 115 4.56 0.85 -10.42
N LEU A 116 4.51 2.18 -10.49
CA LEU A 116 4.36 2.93 -11.76
C LEU A 116 5.54 2.75 -12.73
N LEU A 117 6.73 2.47 -12.22
CA LEU A 117 7.92 2.23 -13.03
C LEU A 117 8.03 0.76 -13.50
N THR A 118 7.08 -0.11 -13.18
CA THR A 118 7.02 -1.45 -13.75
C THR A 118 6.50 -1.40 -15.19
N SER A 119 6.80 -2.44 -15.96
CA SER A 119 6.38 -2.55 -17.37
C SER A 119 4.87 -2.66 -17.51
N TYR A 120 4.33 -1.90 -18.46
CA TYR A 120 2.95 -1.99 -18.90
C TYR A 120 2.79 -3.08 -19.99
N ASP A 121 3.77 -3.17 -20.88
CA ASP A 121 3.80 -4.09 -22.00
C ASP A 121 4.68 -5.33 -21.72
N SER A 122 4.45 -6.41 -22.48
CA SER A 122 5.25 -7.64 -22.39
C SER A 122 6.69 -7.45 -22.87
N ALA A 123 6.94 -6.45 -23.71
CA ALA A 123 8.27 -6.13 -24.24
C ALA A 123 9.14 -5.33 -23.25
N GLY A 124 8.54 -4.80 -22.17
CA GLY A 124 9.25 -4.03 -21.16
C GLY A 124 9.71 -2.64 -21.62
N THR A 125 9.12 -2.12 -22.69
CA THR A 125 9.51 -0.84 -23.30
C THR A 125 8.75 0.36 -22.73
N VAL A 126 7.49 0.15 -22.33
CA VAL A 126 6.57 1.15 -21.82
C VAL A 126 6.31 0.89 -20.34
N THR A 127 6.43 1.91 -19.49
CA THR A 127 6.10 1.80 -18.07
C THR A 127 4.63 2.11 -17.81
N LEU A 128 4.09 1.70 -16.64
CA LEU A 128 2.75 2.10 -16.22
C LEU A 128 2.63 3.64 -16.10
N ALA A 129 3.71 4.35 -15.76
CA ALA A 129 3.75 5.81 -15.72
C ALA A 129 3.57 6.42 -17.13
N ASP A 130 4.19 5.83 -18.16
CA ASP A 130 4.04 6.27 -19.55
C ASP A 130 2.63 6.01 -20.07
N ALA A 131 2.09 4.81 -19.80
CA ALA A 131 0.71 4.46 -20.14
C ALA A 131 -0.29 5.41 -19.47
N TYR A 132 -0.06 5.74 -18.20
CA TYR A 132 -0.85 6.71 -17.45
C TYR A 132 -0.77 8.11 -18.08
N ALA A 133 0.43 8.59 -18.37
CA ALA A 133 0.64 9.89 -19.01
C ALA A 133 -0.08 9.99 -20.38
N LYS A 134 -0.09 8.90 -21.14
CA LYS A 134 -0.79 8.79 -22.42
C LYS A 134 -2.32 8.80 -22.22
N ALA A 135 -2.86 7.98 -21.33
CA ALA A 135 -4.30 7.87 -21.05
C ALA A 135 -4.93 9.19 -20.57
N TYR A 136 -4.13 10.02 -19.86
CA TYR A 136 -4.57 11.32 -19.35
C TYR A 136 -4.18 12.51 -20.25
N GLY A 137 -3.56 12.25 -21.40
CA GLY A 137 -3.13 13.30 -22.32
C GLY A 137 -2.00 14.20 -21.78
N PHE A 138 -1.24 13.72 -20.78
CA PHE A 138 -0.11 14.47 -20.24
C PHE A 138 1.04 14.55 -21.23
N THR A 139 1.28 13.50 -22.01
CA THR A 139 2.33 13.48 -23.05
C THR A 139 2.18 14.63 -24.04
N SER A 140 0.97 14.88 -24.55
CA SER A 140 0.69 15.99 -25.45
C SER A 140 0.81 17.35 -24.76
N LYS A 141 0.30 17.46 -23.52
CA LYS A 141 0.40 18.70 -22.73
C LYS A 141 1.85 19.07 -22.39
N TRP A 142 2.69 18.07 -22.11
CA TRP A 142 4.13 18.31 -21.82
C TRP A 142 4.89 18.67 -23.07
N ALA A 143 4.60 18.04 -24.21
CA ALA A 143 5.23 18.35 -25.48
C ALA A 143 4.92 19.78 -25.95
N SER A 144 3.70 20.27 -25.71
CA SER A 144 3.27 21.63 -26.07
C SER A 144 3.57 22.70 -25.02
N SER A 145 4.14 22.32 -23.86
CA SER A 145 4.47 23.27 -22.77
C SER A 145 5.85 23.88 -22.94
N ASP A 146 5.94 25.21 -22.89
CA ASP A 146 7.23 25.94 -22.93
C ASP A 146 8.24 25.49 -21.85
N LYS A 147 7.72 24.97 -20.73
CA LYS A 147 8.55 24.52 -19.60
C LYS A 147 9.17 23.13 -19.81
N VAL A 148 8.54 22.27 -20.61
CA VAL A 148 8.95 20.88 -20.84
C VAL A 148 9.43 20.68 -22.27
N GLY A 149 8.65 21.08 -23.27
CA GLY A 149 8.99 21.15 -24.71
C GLY A 149 9.37 19.82 -25.36
N ARG A 150 9.12 18.69 -24.71
CA ARG A 150 9.49 17.36 -25.21
C ARG A 150 8.56 16.26 -24.69
N VAL A 151 8.55 15.15 -25.38
CA VAL A 151 7.95 13.91 -24.90
C VAL A 151 8.85 13.33 -23.81
N VAL A 152 8.27 13.03 -22.64
CA VAL A 152 8.99 12.44 -21.50
C VAL A 152 8.56 10.97 -21.37
N ASN A 153 9.54 10.07 -21.31
CA ASN A 153 9.36 8.66 -21.09
C ASN A 153 10.02 8.24 -19.78
N PHE A 154 9.29 7.48 -18.96
CA PHE A 154 9.75 6.98 -17.66
C PHE A 154 10.31 5.56 -17.80
N SER A 155 11.44 5.39 -18.46
CA SER A 155 12.03 4.05 -18.62
C SER A 155 12.51 3.49 -17.29
N SER A 156 12.10 2.25 -16.96
CA SER A 156 12.56 1.52 -15.78
C SER A 156 14.08 1.23 -15.78
N LYS A 157 14.71 1.27 -16.95
CA LYS A 157 16.16 1.07 -17.12
C LYS A 157 16.99 2.31 -16.79
N LYS A 158 16.37 3.49 -16.64
CA LYS A 158 17.04 4.70 -16.17
C LYS A 158 17.25 4.60 -14.65
N GLY A 159 18.49 4.41 -14.23
CA GLY A 159 18.85 4.37 -12.80
C GLY A 159 18.60 5.70 -12.07
N VAL A 160 18.69 6.83 -12.77
CA VAL A 160 18.52 8.19 -12.19
C VAL A 160 17.61 9.02 -13.09
N PHE A 161 16.55 9.58 -12.49
CA PHE A 161 15.67 10.55 -13.16
C PHE A 161 16.21 11.96 -13.05
N THR A 162 16.00 12.75 -14.10
CA THR A 162 16.27 14.19 -14.02
C THR A 162 15.27 14.86 -13.09
N ARG A 163 15.63 16.03 -12.55
CA ARG A 163 14.74 16.82 -11.68
C ARG A 163 13.37 17.09 -12.34
N LEU A 164 13.38 17.31 -13.66
CA LEU A 164 12.15 17.52 -14.42
C LEU A 164 11.28 16.24 -14.44
N GLU A 165 11.87 15.09 -14.81
CA GLU A 165 11.16 13.80 -14.86
C GLU A 165 10.60 13.42 -13.49
N ASP A 166 11.34 13.66 -12.42
CA ASP A 166 10.89 13.42 -11.04
C ASP A 166 9.71 14.34 -10.67
N SER A 167 9.77 15.61 -11.08
CA SER A 167 8.67 16.56 -10.86
C SER A 167 7.39 16.13 -11.59
N LEU A 168 7.49 15.70 -12.85
CA LEU A 168 6.35 15.23 -13.64
C LEU A 168 5.76 13.94 -13.08
N LEU A 169 6.61 13.00 -12.67
CA LEU A 169 6.18 11.78 -12.00
C LEU A 169 5.49 12.08 -10.67
N HIS A 170 5.96 13.10 -9.93
CA HIS A 170 5.31 13.53 -8.70
C HIS A 170 3.88 14.05 -8.93
N VAL A 171 3.63 14.73 -10.05
CA VAL A 171 2.26 15.17 -10.43
C VAL A 171 1.34 13.96 -10.64
N ILE A 172 1.84 12.91 -11.32
CA ILE A 172 1.10 11.66 -11.51
C ILE A 172 0.81 11.01 -10.14
N LEU A 173 1.85 10.84 -9.31
CA LEU A 173 1.73 10.24 -7.98
C LEU A 173 0.70 10.96 -7.11
N LYS A 174 0.77 12.30 -7.08
CA LYS A 174 -0.17 13.12 -6.31
C LYS A 174 -1.61 12.88 -6.77
N ARG A 175 -1.84 12.90 -8.09
CA ARG A 175 -3.18 12.69 -8.65
C ARG A 175 -3.73 11.31 -8.31
N ILE A 176 -2.93 10.25 -8.47
CA ILE A 176 -3.37 8.88 -8.14
C ILE A 176 -3.71 8.78 -6.66
N THR A 177 -2.83 9.25 -5.77
CA THR A 177 -3.04 9.17 -4.32
C THR A 177 -4.27 9.95 -3.85
N GLU A 178 -4.57 11.11 -4.44
CA GLU A 178 -5.67 11.97 -3.99
C GLU A 178 -7.02 11.62 -4.62
N LYS A 179 -7.06 11.04 -5.83
CA LYS A 179 -8.31 10.94 -6.61
C LYS A 179 -8.63 9.53 -7.12
N GLU A 180 -7.66 8.66 -7.25
CA GLU A 180 -7.80 7.43 -8.03
C GLU A 180 -7.49 6.18 -7.21
N LEU A 181 -6.79 6.33 -6.08
CA LEU A 181 -6.47 5.28 -5.13
C LEU A 181 -7.43 5.33 -3.95
N SER A 182 -8.17 4.26 -3.74
CA SER A 182 -9.02 4.07 -2.57
C SER A 182 -8.59 2.80 -1.84
N ILE A 183 -8.33 2.93 -0.55
CA ILE A 183 -7.94 1.81 0.30
C ILE A 183 -8.85 1.81 1.50
N SER A 184 -9.48 0.68 1.76
CA SER A 184 -10.44 0.55 2.85
C SER A 184 -10.31 -0.81 3.55
N LYS A 185 -10.81 -0.86 4.76
CA LYS A 185 -11.02 -2.09 5.53
C LYS A 185 -12.54 -2.28 5.63
N PRO A 186 -13.15 -3.13 4.78
CA PRO A 186 -14.60 -3.28 4.71
C PRO A 186 -15.23 -3.64 6.05
N ASP A 187 -14.58 -4.51 6.82
CA ASP A 187 -14.99 -4.86 8.18
C ASP A 187 -13.82 -4.62 9.15
N LYS A 188 -14.05 -3.80 10.17
CA LYS A 188 -13.05 -3.47 11.20
C LYS A 188 -12.62 -4.69 12.04
N LYS A 189 -13.47 -5.71 12.13
CA LYS A 189 -13.21 -6.94 12.90
C LYS A 189 -12.38 -7.96 12.13
N LEU A 190 -12.42 -7.92 10.80
CA LEU A 190 -11.69 -8.84 9.94
C LEU A 190 -10.36 -8.22 9.48
N SER A 191 -9.36 -9.06 9.26
CA SER A 191 -8.09 -8.65 8.64
C SER A 191 -8.19 -8.61 7.11
N LEU A 192 -9.37 -8.23 6.59
CA LEU A 192 -9.67 -8.11 5.18
C LEU A 192 -9.50 -6.67 4.71
N PHE A 193 -8.75 -6.48 3.66
CA PHE A 193 -8.45 -5.18 3.08
C PHE A 193 -8.88 -5.12 1.62
N SER A 194 -9.35 -3.96 1.19
CA SER A 194 -9.74 -3.69 -0.20
C SER A 194 -8.89 -2.56 -0.76
N LEU A 195 -8.21 -2.83 -1.85
CA LEU A 195 -7.46 -1.88 -2.67
C LEU A 195 -8.23 -1.65 -3.97
N GLN A 196 -8.56 -0.39 -4.28
CA GLN A 196 -9.25 -0.01 -5.50
C GLN A 196 -8.47 1.08 -6.22
N ILE A 197 -8.29 0.90 -7.52
CA ILE A 197 -7.66 1.89 -8.40
C ILE A 197 -8.59 2.16 -9.57
N THR A 198 -8.88 3.46 -9.78
CA THR A 198 -9.79 3.91 -10.83
C THR A 198 -9.04 4.77 -11.81
N THR A 199 -8.85 4.30 -13.05
CA THR A 199 -8.20 5.07 -14.12
C THR A 199 -9.05 5.11 -15.40
N ARG A 200 -8.58 5.85 -16.42
CA ARG A 200 -9.26 5.95 -17.72
C ARG A 200 -9.01 4.78 -18.66
N ASP A 201 -8.10 3.93 -18.31
CA ASP A 201 -7.72 2.75 -19.10
C ASP A 201 -7.92 1.50 -18.25
N GLU A 202 -8.59 0.51 -18.82
CA GLU A 202 -8.99 -0.72 -18.13
C GLU A 202 -7.78 -1.55 -17.73
N GLN A 203 -6.88 -1.80 -18.69
CA GLN A 203 -5.68 -2.59 -18.48
C GLN A 203 -4.73 -1.90 -17.49
N LEU A 204 -4.62 -0.57 -17.57
CA LEU A 204 -3.84 0.23 -16.64
C LEU A 204 -4.35 0.11 -15.21
N SER A 205 -5.68 0.19 -15.01
CA SER A 205 -6.30 0.02 -13.69
C SER A 205 -5.95 -1.33 -13.08
N GLN A 206 -6.10 -2.40 -13.87
CA GLN A 206 -5.83 -3.77 -13.45
C GLN A 206 -4.35 -3.96 -13.09
N LEU A 207 -3.44 -3.61 -14.00
CA LEU A 207 -2.01 -3.80 -13.79
C LEU A 207 -1.48 -2.96 -12.63
N LEU A 208 -1.89 -1.70 -12.52
CA LEU A 208 -1.45 -0.83 -11.43
C LEU A 208 -1.91 -1.35 -10.07
N CYS A 209 -3.16 -1.86 -9.98
CA CYS A 209 -3.70 -2.47 -8.76
C CYS A 209 -2.87 -3.71 -8.35
N GLN A 210 -2.62 -4.62 -9.27
CA GLN A 210 -1.82 -5.82 -9.03
C GLN A 210 -0.36 -5.51 -8.68
N ARG A 211 0.28 -4.58 -9.42
CA ARG A 211 1.68 -4.21 -9.18
C ARG A 211 1.88 -3.47 -7.88
N LEU A 212 0.96 -2.57 -7.53
CA LEU A 212 1.04 -1.85 -6.25
C LEU A 212 0.91 -2.82 -5.07
N LEU A 213 -0.03 -3.77 -5.13
CA LEU A 213 -0.16 -4.80 -4.10
C LEU A 213 1.11 -5.66 -4.02
N ALA A 214 1.65 -6.14 -5.14
CA ALA A 214 2.86 -6.97 -5.18
C ALA A 214 4.09 -6.24 -4.61
N VAL A 215 4.33 -5.00 -5.03
CA VAL A 215 5.46 -4.18 -4.54
C VAL A 215 5.32 -3.91 -3.04
N THR A 216 4.10 -3.60 -2.57
CA THR A 216 3.85 -3.32 -1.15
C THR A 216 3.99 -4.58 -0.30
N SER A 217 3.47 -5.71 -0.78
CA SER A 217 3.61 -7.02 -0.11
C SER A 217 5.07 -7.42 0.04
N SER A 218 5.86 -7.32 -1.03
CA SER A 218 7.29 -7.61 -0.98
C SER A 218 8.02 -6.70 0.01
N PHE A 219 7.76 -5.39 -0.04
CA PHE A 219 8.36 -4.43 0.89
C PHE A 219 7.99 -4.73 2.35
N TYR A 220 6.73 -5.07 2.60
CA TYR A 220 6.24 -5.41 3.96
C TYR A 220 6.94 -6.65 4.52
N ILE A 221 6.99 -7.75 3.72
CA ILE A 221 7.66 -8.99 4.10
C ILE A 221 9.16 -8.74 4.34
N ASP A 222 9.84 -8.08 3.40
CA ASP A 222 11.27 -7.78 3.51
C ASP A 222 11.60 -6.93 4.74
N THR A 223 10.79 -5.90 5.01
CA THR A 223 11.02 -5.01 6.15
C THR A 223 10.82 -5.75 7.47
N LYS A 224 9.77 -6.58 7.55
CA LYS A 224 9.45 -7.34 8.77
C LYS A 224 10.49 -8.41 9.08
N THR A 225 10.95 -9.11 8.05
CA THR A 225 11.92 -10.23 8.23
C THR A 225 13.40 -9.80 8.22
N LYS A 226 13.71 -8.55 7.83
CA LYS A 226 15.07 -8.06 7.61
C LYS A 226 16.01 -8.32 8.78
N ARG A 227 15.55 -8.08 10.01
CA ARG A 227 16.38 -8.25 11.21
C ARG A 227 16.70 -9.73 11.46
N VAL A 228 15.67 -10.59 11.39
CA VAL A 228 15.85 -12.03 11.66
C VAL A 228 16.67 -12.68 10.54
N ARG A 229 16.41 -12.31 9.28
CA ARG A 229 17.21 -12.76 8.13
C ARG A 229 18.69 -12.39 8.30
N GLY A 230 18.99 -11.15 8.67
CA GLY A 230 20.37 -10.73 8.93
C GLY A 230 21.02 -11.46 10.11
N ASN A 231 20.23 -11.91 11.10
CA ASN A 231 20.75 -12.75 12.18
C ASN A 231 21.08 -14.17 11.67
N VAL A 232 20.17 -14.77 10.89
CA VAL A 232 20.39 -16.08 10.26
C VAL A 232 21.65 -16.08 9.38
N GLU A 233 21.83 -15.03 8.55
CA GLU A 233 23.02 -14.89 7.71
C GLU A 233 24.31 -14.82 8.52
N ARG A 234 24.35 -14.03 9.60
CA ARG A 234 25.52 -13.94 10.49
C ARG A 234 25.81 -15.26 11.19
N LEU A 235 24.78 -15.97 11.69
CA LEU A 235 24.96 -17.28 12.31
C LEU A 235 25.43 -18.32 11.29
N GLN A 236 24.92 -18.31 10.07
CA GLN A 236 25.35 -19.18 8.99
C GLN A 236 26.85 -19.00 8.70
N GLN A 237 27.29 -17.75 8.51
CA GLN A 237 28.72 -17.44 8.29
C GLN A 237 29.60 -17.91 9.45
N ARG A 238 29.12 -17.78 10.69
CA ARG A 238 29.85 -18.22 11.87
C ARG A 238 29.94 -19.75 11.97
N VAL A 239 28.83 -20.44 11.64
CA VAL A 239 28.82 -21.92 11.58
C VAL A 239 29.82 -22.43 10.52
N ASP A 240 29.79 -21.80 9.32
CA ASP A 240 30.70 -22.19 8.23
C ASP A 240 32.18 -21.96 8.60
N SER A 241 32.48 -20.85 9.28
CA SER A 241 33.82 -20.54 9.79
C SER A 241 34.28 -21.57 10.82
N ILE A 242 33.45 -21.88 11.85
CA ILE A 242 33.77 -22.86 12.88
C ILE A 242 33.89 -24.27 12.30
N LYS A 243 33.07 -24.63 11.32
CA LYS A 243 33.19 -25.90 10.59
C LYS A 243 34.56 -26.04 9.92
N ALA A 244 35.08 -25.00 9.30
CA ALA A 244 36.42 -25.03 8.70
C ALA A 244 37.51 -25.20 9.76
N VAL A 245 37.40 -24.50 10.92
CA VAL A 245 38.33 -24.66 12.05
C VAL A 245 38.26 -26.05 12.63
N LEU A 246 37.04 -26.60 12.83
CA LEU A 246 36.85 -27.97 13.35
C LEU A 246 37.46 -29.00 12.40
N ASN A 247 37.32 -28.88 11.12
CA ASN A 247 37.93 -29.76 10.13
C ASN A 247 39.47 -29.72 10.23
N ASN A 248 40.04 -28.53 10.33
CA ASN A 248 41.49 -28.36 10.54
C ASN A 248 41.97 -29.01 11.85
N LYS A 249 41.28 -28.73 12.98
CA LYS A 249 41.62 -29.32 14.28
C LYS A 249 41.46 -30.84 14.29
N THR A 250 40.46 -31.36 13.56
CA THR A 250 40.27 -32.80 13.39
C THR A 250 41.44 -33.42 12.63
N TYR A 251 41.90 -32.79 11.55
CA TYR A 251 43.06 -33.23 10.80
C TYR A 251 44.33 -33.22 11.66
N THR A 252 44.58 -32.12 12.39
CA THR A 252 45.73 -31.98 13.28
C THR A 252 45.73 -33.07 14.39
N ALA A 253 44.56 -33.36 14.98
CA ALA A 253 44.46 -34.40 16.01
C ALA A 253 44.74 -35.80 15.44
N ILE A 254 44.32 -36.09 14.20
CA ILE A 254 44.62 -37.38 13.55
C ILE A 254 46.12 -37.50 13.23
N THR A 255 46.75 -36.43 12.73
CA THR A 255 48.20 -36.44 12.43
C THR A 255 49.05 -36.62 13.69
N ALA A 256 48.70 -35.86 14.77
CA ALA A 256 49.39 -36.04 16.06
C ALA A 256 49.27 -37.46 16.61
N GLY A 257 48.13 -38.11 16.48
CA GLY A 257 47.94 -39.50 16.89
C GLY A 257 48.77 -40.48 16.07
N ARG A 258 48.91 -40.25 14.75
CA ARG A 258 49.81 -41.10 13.91
C ARG A 258 51.27 -40.91 14.25
N GLU A 259 51.71 -39.63 14.40
CA GLU A 259 53.08 -39.31 14.79
C GLU A 259 53.48 -39.98 16.14
N LEU A 260 52.54 -40.04 17.10
CA LEU A 260 52.76 -40.73 18.36
C LEU A 260 52.95 -42.27 18.20
N LEU A 261 52.14 -42.87 17.29
CA LEU A 261 52.23 -44.30 17.00
C LEU A 261 53.57 -44.71 16.32
N ASP A 262 54.10 -43.80 15.50
CA ASP A 262 55.33 -43.98 14.74
C ASP A 262 56.60 -43.58 15.56
N ALA A 263 56.44 -42.96 16.75
CA ALA A 263 57.50 -42.45 17.58
C ALA A 263 58.26 -43.61 18.37
N ASN A 264 59.55 -43.40 18.57
CA ASN A 264 60.32 -44.30 19.44
C ASN A 264 59.81 -44.20 20.89
N PRO A 265 59.47 -45.33 21.56
CA PRO A 265 58.92 -45.35 22.92
C PRO A 265 59.71 -44.57 23.98
N ALA A 266 61.06 -44.39 23.77
CA ALA A 266 61.93 -43.64 24.68
C ALA A 266 61.67 -42.09 24.65
N PHE A 267 60.95 -41.58 23.70
CA PHE A 267 60.68 -40.08 23.46
C PHE A 267 59.23 -39.72 23.37
N THR A 268 58.30 -40.52 23.90
CA THR A 268 56.85 -40.33 23.69
C THR A 268 56.19 -39.25 24.55
N GLN A 269 56.80 -38.79 25.68
CA GLN A 269 56.16 -37.84 26.61
C GLN A 269 55.69 -36.52 25.97
N GLY A 270 56.44 -35.96 25.01
CA GLY A 270 56.06 -34.77 24.30
C GLY A 270 54.94 -35.04 23.32
N GLY A 271 54.87 -36.20 22.68
CA GLY A 271 53.84 -36.63 21.75
C GLY A 271 52.47 -36.85 22.41
N GLU A 272 52.47 -37.47 23.61
CA GLU A 272 51.26 -37.72 24.42
C GLU A 272 50.59 -36.41 24.79
N MET A 273 51.35 -35.39 25.24
CA MET A 273 50.84 -34.07 25.53
C MET A 273 50.21 -33.38 24.27
N GLN A 274 50.87 -33.51 23.11
CA GLN A 274 50.39 -32.97 21.86
C GLN A 274 49.07 -33.62 21.41
N VAL A 275 48.88 -34.91 21.54
CA VAL A 275 47.67 -35.65 21.26
C VAL A 275 46.55 -35.21 22.19
N GLU A 276 46.83 -35.08 23.51
CA GLU A 276 45.82 -34.61 24.47
C GLU A 276 45.36 -33.18 24.18
N VAL A 277 46.25 -32.22 23.91
CA VAL A 277 45.93 -30.83 23.61
C VAL A 277 45.11 -30.72 22.32
N THR A 278 45.54 -31.40 21.24
CA THR A 278 44.83 -31.38 19.97
C THR A 278 43.45 -32.06 20.05
N GLY A 279 43.33 -33.13 20.84
CA GLY A 279 42.09 -33.83 21.14
C GLY A 279 41.09 -32.91 21.88
N ARG A 280 41.56 -32.22 22.92
CA ARG A 280 40.77 -31.24 23.67
C ARG A 280 40.31 -30.10 22.80
N ASP A 281 41.22 -29.52 22.01
CA ASP A 281 40.87 -28.41 21.07
C ASP A 281 39.79 -28.84 20.08
N LYS A 282 39.87 -30.03 19.52
CA LYS A 282 38.85 -30.61 18.66
C LYS A 282 37.50 -30.72 19.37
N MET A 283 37.48 -31.24 20.62
CA MET A 283 36.24 -31.39 21.41
C MET A 283 35.58 -30.02 21.68
N VAL A 284 36.36 -29.00 22.04
CA VAL A 284 35.88 -27.65 22.26
C VAL A 284 35.26 -27.08 20.97
N GLN A 285 35.95 -27.22 19.83
CA GLN A 285 35.42 -26.74 18.56
C GLN A 285 34.17 -27.50 18.11
N ALA A 286 34.11 -28.81 18.38
CA ALA A 286 32.90 -29.61 18.10
C ALA A 286 31.70 -29.19 18.95
N ALA A 287 31.92 -28.88 20.23
CA ALA A 287 30.87 -28.37 21.12
C ALA A 287 30.35 -26.99 20.64
N ILE A 288 31.26 -26.07 20.29
CA ILE A 288 30.91 -24.76 19.75
C ILE A 288 30.12 -24.90 18.42
N PHE A 289 30.59 -25.80 17.54
CA PHE A 289 29.91 -26.06 16.28
C PHE A 289 28.47 -26.57 16.50
N GLY A 290 28.29 -27.52 17.42
CA GLY A 290 27.00 -28.08 17.78
C GLY A 290 26.03 -27.00 18.30
N GLU A 291 26.52 -26.17 19.23
CA GLU A 291 25.70 -25.09 19.80
C GLU A 291 25.32 -24.02 18.78
N LEU A 292 26.27 -23.58 17.93
CA LEU A 292 26.00 -22.62 16.86
C LEU A 292 25.03 -23.18 15.81
N THR A 293 25.14 -24.48 15.49
CA THR A 293 24.20 -25.12 14.54
C THR A 293 22.78 -25.15 15.11
N LYS A 294 22.64 -25.49 16.40
CA LYS A 294 21.35 -25.45 17.10
C LYS A 294 20.75 -24.06 17.10
N ASN A 295 21.56 -23.05 17.41
CA ASN A 295 21.09 -21.64 17.39
C ASN A 295 20.71 -21.16 15.98
N LEU A 296 21.44 -21.62 14.96
CA LEU A 296 21.13 -21.34 13.57
C LEU A 296 19.77 -21.93 13.17
N GLU A 297 19.50 -23.18 13.48
CA GLU A 297 18.23 -23.85 13.19
C GLU A 297 17.04 -23.20 13.95
N ALA A 298 17.27 -22.83 15.21
CA ALA A 298 16.28 -22.08 15.98
C ALA A 298 15.96 -20.71 15.32
N SER A 299 17.00 -20.00 14.84
CA SER A 299 16.82 -18.70 14.15
C SER A 299 16.15 -18.85 12.79
N LYS A 300 16.41 -19.92 12.03
CA LYS A 300 15.70 -20.25 10.80
C LYS A 300 14.22 -20.51 11.06
N THR A 301 13.91 -21.26 12.11
CA THR A 301 12.52 -21.50 12.53
C THR A 301 11.80 -20.20 12.91
N ALA A 302 12.47 -19.32 13.66
CA ALA A 302 11.94 -18.01 14.00
C ALA A 302 11.69 -17.15 12.74
N LEU A 303 12.57 -17.20 11.74
CA LEU A 303 12.37 -16.51 10.47
C LEU A 303 11.12 -16.99 9.74
N LEU A 304 10.86 -18.28 9.70
CA LEU A 304 9.64 -18.85 9.10
C LEU A 304 8.39 -18.40 9.86
N GLN A 305 8.45 -18.36 11.18
CA GLN A 305 7.33 -17.92 12.02
C GLN A 305 7.05 -16.42 11.92
N GLU A 306 8.09 -15.60 11.78
CA GLU A 306 7.94 -14.15 11.63
C GLU A 306 7.59 -13.69 10.21
N THR A 307 7.66 -14.58 9.22
CA THR A 307 7.31 -14.24 7.83
C THR A 307 5.80 -14.10 7.69
N PRO A 308 5.27 -12.89 7.47
CA PRO A 308 3.83 -12.69 7.30
C PRO A 308 3.37 -13.26 5.97
N THR A 309 2.13 -13.73 5.94
CA THR A 309 1.48 -14.18 4.71
C THR A 309 0.47 -13.15 4.26
N ILE A 310 0.58 -12.71 3.00
CA ILE A 310 -0.42 -11.86 2.35
C ILE A 310 -1.13 -12.73 1.30
N GLN A 311 -2.40 -13.03 1.58
CA GLN A 311 -3.22 -13.83 0.69
C GLN A 311 -4.17 -12.94 -0.08
N VAL A 312 -4.12 -13.02 -1.41
CA VAL A 312 -5.07 -12.33 -2.30
C VAL A 312 -6.33 -13.19 -2.37
N VAL A 313 -7.45 -12.62 -1.97
CA VAL A 313 -8.77 -13.29 -1.98
C VAL A 313 -9.42 -13.08 -3.35
N ASP A 314 -9.49 -11.81 -3.79
CA ASP A 314 -10.06 -11.45 -5.08
C ASP A 314 -9.05 -10.65 -5.90
N THR A 315 -8.93 -10.98 -7.17
CA THR A 315 -8.14 -10.25 -8.18
C THR A 315 -9.07 -9.52 -9.13
N PRO A 316 -8.65 -8.36 -9.67
CA PRO A 316 -9.46 -7.67 -10.67
C PRO A 316 -9.49 -8.46 -11.98
N GLU A 317 -10.67 -8.95 -12.34
CA GLU A 317 -10.91 -9.69 -13.59
C GLU A 317 -11.54 -8.77 -14.64
N MET A 318 -11.20 -9.00 -15.92
CA MET A 318 -11.80 -8.26 -17.03
C MET A 318 -13.12 -8.95 -17.47
N PRO A 319 -14.17 -8.19 -17.85
CA PRO A 319 -14.22 -6.72 -17.94
C PRO A 319 -14.37 -6.04 -16.57
N LEU A 320 -13.61 -4.94 -16.36
CA LEU A 320 -13.70 -4.15 -15.13
C LEU A 320 -15.01 -3.33 -15.06
N LYS A 321 -15.38 -2.99 -13.83
CA LYS A 321 -16.52 -2.10 -13.60
C LYS A 321 -16.24 -0.73 -14.25
N LYS A 322 -17.05 -0.39 -15.27
CA LYS A 322 -17.04 0.90 -15.92
C LYS A 322 -17.87 1.89 -15.13
N ASN A 323 -17.29 3.06 -14.83
CA ASN A 323 -17.99 4.15 -14.18
C ASN A 323 -18.34 5.20 -15.22
N GLU A 324 -19.53 5.07 -15.78
CA GLU A 324 -20.11 6.03 -16.72
C GLU A 324 -21.10 6.95 -15.99
N VAL A 325 -21.17 8.18 -16.42
CA VAL A 325 -22.28 9.05 -16.00
C VAL A 325 -23.48 8.73 -16.88
N SER A 326 -24.51 8.10 -16.30
CA SER A 326 -25.76 7.88 -17.02
C SER A 326 -26.29 9.21 -17.57
N TRP A 327 -26.43 9.27 -18.91
CA TRP A 327 -26.95 10.46 -19.58
C TRP A 327 -28.36 10.86 -19.07
N MET A 328 -29.18 9.86 -18.68
CA MET A 328 -30.50 10.10 -18.08
C MET A 328 -30.40 10.80 -16.71
N LEU A 329 -29.48 10.34 -15.84
CA LEU A 329 -29.24 10.98 -14.54
C LEU A 329 -28.67 12.38 -14.71
N ALA A 330 -27.77 12.59 -15.67
CA ALA A 330 -27.22 13.91 -15.97
C ALA A 330 -28.26 14.88 -16.52
N LEU A 331 -29.18 14.40 -17.37
CA LEU A 331 -30.31 15.15 -17.88
C LEU A 331 -31.23 15.59 -16.74
N LEU A 332 -31.65 14.64 -15.89
CA LEU A 332 -32.56 14.96 -14.77
C LEU A 332 -31.91 15.89 -13.76
N ALA A 333 -30.64 15.65 -13.41
CA ALA A 333 -29.89 16.49 -12.48
C ALA A 333 -29.69 17.92 -13.05
N GLY A 334 -29.35 18.04 -14.33
CA GLY A 334 -29.21 19.34 -15.02
C GLY A 334 -30.49 20.10 -15.05
N ALA A 335 -31.62 19.45 -15.43
CA ALA A 335 -32.95 20.06 -15.43
C ALA A 335 -33.37 20.49 -14.02
N PHE A 336 -33.12 19.66 -13.00
CA PHE A 336 -33.48 19.99 -11.62
C PHE A 336 -32.70 21.18 -11.08
N ILE A 337 -31.37 21.18 -11.25
CA ILE A 337 -30.49 22.27 -10.79
C ILE A 337 -30.89 23.59 -11.47
N ALA A 338 -31.10 23.58 -12.79
CA ALA A 338 -31.52 24.81 -13.52
C ALA A 338 -32.87 25.34 -13.07
N LYS A 339 -33.85 24.43 -12.88
CA LYS A 339 -35.18 24.82 -12.35
C LYS A 339 -35.06 25.36 -10.94
N PHE A 340 -34.28 24.76 -10.09
CA PHE A 340 -34.08 25.18 -8.70
C PHE A 340 -33.44 26.58 -8.61
N ILE A 341 -32.38 26.83 -9.38
CA ILE A 341 -31.71 28.14 -9.44
C ILE A 341 -32.68 29.21 -9.96
N THR A 342 -33.44 28.91 -11.01
CA THR A 342 -34.42 29.84 -11.59
C THR A 342 -35.57 30.10 -10.62
N ALA A 343 -36.08 29.09 -9.96
CA ALA A 343 -37.11 29.21 -8.93
C ALA A 343 -36.64 30.09 -7.75
N LEU A 344 -35.39 29.87 -7.29
CA LEU A 344 -34.79 30.69 -6.23
C LEU A 344 -34.65 32.16 -6.67
N TYR A 345 -34.20 32.41 -7.91
CA TYR A 345 -34.08 33.73 -8.46
C TYR A 345 -35.46 34.47 -8.53
N LEU A 346 -36.48 33.78 -9.06
CA LEU A 346 -37.85 34.33 -9.15
C LEU A 346 -38.47 34.56 -7.76
N PHE A 347 -38.16 33.70 -6.81
CA PHE A 347 -38.62 33.83 -5.43
C PHE A 347 -38.03 35.08 -4.73
N VAL A 348 -36.76 35.39 -5.01
CA VAL A 348 -36.07 36.55 -4.44
C VAL A 348 -36.52 37.86 -5.14
N THR A 349 -36.67 37.82 -6.47
CA THR A 349 -37.05 39.03 -7.26
C THR A 349 -38.52 39.32 -7.22
N GLY A 350 -39.42 38.31 -7.17
CA GLY A 350 -40.88 38.46 -7.09
C GLY A 350 -41.39 39.06 -5.78
N GLY A 351 -40.54 39.32 -4.81
CA GLY A 351 -40.88 40.05 -3.56
C GLY A 351 -40.65 41.57 -3.61
N LYS A 352 -40.25 42.11 -4.77
CA LYS A 352 -39.94 43.53 -4.93
C LYS A 352 -41.01 44.31 -5.74
N GLN A 353 -42.15 43.68 -6.08
CA GLN A 353 -43.29 44.36 -6.69
C GLN A 353 -44.50 44.41 -5.78
#